data_63ce46b0a1fbdb11a690ee46c7044cac
#
_entry.id   63ce46b0a1fbdb11a690ee46c7044cac
#
_cell.length_a   1.000
_cell.length_b   1.000
_cell.length_c   1.000
_cell.angle_alpha   90.00
_cell.angle_beta   90.00
_cell.angle_gamma   90.00
#
_symmetry.space_group_name_H-M   'P 1'
#
loop_
_entity.id
_entity.type
_entity.pdbx_description
1 polymer ?
#
loop_
_entity_poly.entity_id
_entity_poly.type
_entity_poly.pdbx_seq_one_letter_code
_entity_poly.pdbx_strand_id
1 'polypeptide(L)'
;YIIGPKPERVNKMCVAAQEALSANHLSQAQAGKLAGKNTFSCSALAGKVGRAPNKALYARQHMPLGWSTRLSRNLRFSLKWIRDSLPYAPPRQVASSTRAVRYVTYVDAQSDGDLGACVLEIFPDGSFKGKY
;
A
#
# COMPACT_ATOMS: atom_id res chain seq x y z
N TYR A 1 19.25 -1.62 -4.63
CA TYR A 1 18.76 -1.48 -3.24
C TYR A 1 17.59 -2.43 -3.01
N ILE A 2 17.38 -2.75 -1.71
CA ILE A 2 16.21 -3.49 -1.24
C ILE A 2 15.32 -2.49 -0.52
N ILE A 3 14.07 -2.37 -0.97
CA ILE A 3 13.06 -1.52 -0.33
C ILE A 3 12.02 -2.42 0.29
N GLY A 4 11.84 -2.31 1.60
CA GLY A 4 10.82 -3.07 2.33
C GLY A 4 10.04 -2.18 3.30
N PRO A 5 8.89 -2.63 3.76
CA PRO A 5 8.14 -1.94 4.80
C PRO A 5 8.93 -1.98 6.12
N LYS A 6 8.84 -0.90 6.90
CA LYS A 6 9.48 -0.87 8.23
C LYS A 6 8.91 -1.97 9.13
N PRO A 7 9.77 -2.81 9.78
CA PRO A 7 9.31 -3.92 10.62
C PRO A 7 8.31 -3.51 11.71
N GLU A 8 8.53 -2.37 12.36
CA GLU A 8 7.62 -1.85 13.38
C GLU A 8 6.21 -1.57 12.83
N ARG A 9 6.12 -1.08 11.58
CA ARG A 9 4.83 -0.83 10.94
C ARG A 9 4.12 -2.14 10.65
N VAL A 10 4.84 -3.11 10.12
CA VAL A 10 4.30 -4.46 9.85
C VAL A 10 3.79 -5.07 11.14
N ASN A 11 4.58 -5.03 12.21
CA ASN A 11 4.19 -5.57 13.51
C ASN A 11 2.90 -4.92 14.06
N LYS A 12 2.81 -3.58 14.04
CA LYS A 12 1.59 -2.86 14.43
C LYS A 12 0.36 -3.27 13.61
N MET A 13 0.53 -3.56 12.33
CA MET A 13 -0.56 -4.04 11.48
C MET A 13 -0.96 -5.48 11.81
N CYS A 14 0.00 -6.35 12.09
CA CYS A 14 -0.26 -7.73 12.51
C CYS A 14 -1.03 -7.78 13.83
N VAL A 15 -0.65 -6.96 14.80
CA VAL A 15 -1.35 -6.85 16.09
C VAL A 15 -2.79 -6.36 15.86
N ALA A 16 -2.99 -5.29 15.12
CA ALA A 16 -4.33 -4.76 14.84
C ALA A 16 -5.21 -5.78 14.07
N ALA A 17 -4.62 -6.53 13.14
CA ALA A 17 -5.34 -7.59 12.43
C ALA A 17 -5.73 -8.76 13.38
N GLN A 18 -4.84 -9.15 14.28
CA GLN A 18 -5.10 -10.19 15.27
C GLN A 18 -6.21 -9.76 16.24
N GLU A 19 -6.16 -8.54 16.74
CA GLU A 19 -7.20 -7.97 17.62
C GLU A 19 -8.58 -7.99 16.95
N ALA A 20 -8.66 -7.53 15.70
CA ALA A 20 -9.89 -7.54 14.93
C ALA A 20 -10.42 -8.96 14.69
N LEU A 21 -9.55 -9.92 14.41
CA LEU A 21 -9.92 -11.34 14.23
C LEU A 21 -10.46 -11.94 15.53
N SER A 22 -9.81 -11.66 16.67
CA SER A 22 -10.20 -12.16 17.98
C SER A 22 -11.54 -11.56 18.44
N ALA A 23 -11.72 -10.26 18.23
CA ALA A 23 -12.97 -9.57 18.56
C ALA A 23 -14.11 -9.88 17.56
N ASN A 24 -13.81 -10.51 16.43
CA ASN A 24 -14.74 -10.69 15.31
C ASN A 24 -15.40 -9.38 14.85
N HIS A 25 -14.66 -8.31 14.93
CA HIS A 25 -15.16 -6.95 14.74
C HIS A 25 -14.10 -6.09 14.05
N LEU A 26 -14.53 -5.24 13.11
CA LEU A 26 -13.70 -4.21 12.48
C LEU A 26 -14.58 -3.00 12.13
N SER A 27 -14.33 -1.87 12.77
CA SER A 27 -15.03 -0.62 12.45
C SER A 27 -14.57 -0.05 11.11
N GLN A 28 -15.35 0.86 10.54
CA GLN A 28 -15.02 1.57 9.30
C GLN A 28 -13.71 2.35 9.43
N ALA A 29 -13.53 3.06 10.54
CA ALA A 29 -12.32 3.84 10.82
C ALA A 29 -11.08 2.95 10.94
N GLN A 30 -11.20 1.80 11.62
CA GLN A 30 -10.11 0.82 11.73
C GLN A 30 -9.77 0.22 10.36
N ALA A 31 -10.79 -0.13 9.56
CA ALA A 31 -10.60 -0.65 8.21
C ALA A 31 -9.86 0.35 7.31
N GLY A 32 -10.24 1.63 7.33
CA GLY A 32 -9.58 2.69 6.57
C GLY A 32 -8.12 2.88 6.99
N LYS A 33 -7.85 2.92 8.30
CA LYS A 33 -6.47 3.02 8.82
C LYS A 33 -5.62 1.82 8.39
N LEU A 34 -6.18 0.61 8.45
CA LEU A 34 -5.48 -0.61 8.05
C LEU A 34 -5.23 -0.65 6.55
N ALA A 35 -6.23 -0.29 5.73
CA ALA A 35 -6.13 -0.22 4.28
C ALA A 35 -5.03 0.75 3.83
N GLY A 36 -5.00 1.97 4.39
CA GLY A 36 -3.98 2.96 4.08
C GLY A 36 -2.56 2.48 4.43
N LYS A 37 -2.38 1.93 5.64
CA LYS A 37 -1.09 1.37 6.06
C LYS A 37 -0.65 0.19 5.17
N ASN A 38 -1.58 -0.70 4.81
CA ASN A 38 -1.28 -1.84 3.95
C ASN A 38 -0.95 -1.40 2.53
N THR A 39 -1.67 -0.44 1.96
CA THR A 39 -1.36 0.14 0.64
C THR A 39 0.07 0.68 0.60
N PHE A 40 0.44 1.47 1.61
CA PHE A 40 1.79 2.01 1.71
C PHE A 40 2.85 0.91 1.87
N SER A 41 2.60 -0.10 2.72
CA SER A 41 3.53 -1.21 2.91
C SER A 41 3.68 -2.05 1.64
N CYS A 42 2.58 -2.30 0.92
CA CYS A 42 2.59 -3.05 -0.34
C CYS A 42 3.33 -2.33 -1.48
N SER A 43 3.46 -1.00 -1.43
CA SER A 43 4.28 -0.27 -2.41
C SER A 43 5.76 -0.62 -2.33
N ALA A 44 6.21 -1.05 -1.15
CA ALA A 44 7.58 -1.48 -0.89
C ALA A 44 7.81 -2.99 -1.08
N LEU A 45 6.78 -3.73 -1.51
CA LEU A 45 6.87 -5.17 -1.80
C LEU A 45 7.06 -5.45 -3.28
N ALA A 46 7.59 -6.62 -3.59
CA ALA A 46 7.73 -7.10 -4.95
C ALA A 46 6.36 -7.32 -5.61
N GLY A 47 6.21 -6.84 -6.83
CA GLY A 47 4.98 -6.97 -7.61
C GLY A 47 3.79 -6.22 -6.98
N LYS A 48 2.60 -6.76 -7.17
CA LYS A 48 1.34 -6.21 -6.64
C LYS A 48 0.81 -7.00 -5.44
N VAL A 49 1.70 -7.70 -4.75
CA VAL A 49 1.35 -8.52 -3.57
C VAL A 49 0.71 -7.62 -2.51
N GLY A 50 -0.38 -8.09 -1.93
CA GLY A 50 -1.10 -7.36 -0.88
C GLY A 50 -2.16 -6.36 -1.36
N ARG A 51 -2.34 -6.15 -2.66
CA ARG A 51 -3.46 -5.31 -3.15
C ARG A 51 -4.81 -5.97 -3.02
N ALA A 52 -4.90 -7.29 -3.25
CA ALA A 52 -6.14 -8.04 -3.15
C ALA A 52 -6.79 -7.95 -1.75
N PRO A 53 -6.06 -8.10 -0.64
CA PRO A 53 -6.61 -7.89 0.70
C PRO A 53 -7.22 -6.51 0.92
N ASN A 54 -6.70 -5.46 0.29
CA ASN A 54 -7.21 -4.11 0.46
C ASN A 54 -8.65 -3.92 -0.02
N LYS A 55 -9.09 -4.69 -1.01
CA LYS A 55 -10.44 -4.55 -1.56
C LYS A 55 -11.53 -4.70 -0.47
N ALA A 56 -11.40 -5.69 0.40
CA ALA A 56 -12.38 -5.90 1.47
C ALA A 56 -12.28 -4.84 2.58
N LEU A 57 -11.07 -4.34 2.85
CA LEU A 57 -10.86 -3.25 3.82
C LEU A 57 -11.48 -1.94 3.33
N TYR A 58 -11.29 -1.58 2.06
CA TYR A 58 -11.94 -0.41 1.46
C TYR A 58 -13.45 -0.56 1.41
N ALA A 59 -13.98 -1.73 1.04
CA ALA A 59 -15.40 -2.00 1.08
C ALA A 59 -15.98 -1.78 2.49
N ARG A 60 -15.28 -2.22 3.53
CA ARG A 60 -15.67 -1.96 4.92
C ARG A 60 -15.62 -0.48 5.28
N GLN A 61 -14.60 0.24 4.87
CA GLN A 61 -14.44 1.67 5.13
C GLN A 61 -15.62 2.49 4.58
N HIS A 62 -16.15 2.11 3.42
CA HIS A 62 -17.21 2.83 2.72
C HIS A 62 -18.62 2.24 2.95
N MET A 63 -18.78 1.33 3.89
CA MET A 63 -20.10 0.80 4.22
C MET A 63 -21.01 1.89 4.81
N PRO A 64 -22.31 1.85 4.53
CA PRO A 64 -23.26 2.76 5.16
C PRO A 64 -23.26 2.65 6.69
N LEU A 65 -23.51 3.76 7.37
CA LEU A 65 -23.68 3.79 8.84
C LEU A 65 -24.83 2.86 9.25
N GLY A 66 -24.65 2.14 10.34
CA GLY A 66 -25.66 1.21 10.88
C GLY A 66 -25.53 -0.24 10.39
N TRP A 67 -24.63 -0.53 9.44
CA TRP A 67 -24.35 -1.90 9.02
C TRP A 67 -23.51 -2.65 10.07
N SER A 68 -23.66 -3.98 10.07
CA SER A 68 -22.94 -4.84 11.01
C SER A 68 -21.43 -4.67 10.88
N THR A 69 -20.75 -4.49 12.01
CA THR A 69 -19.30 -4.42 12.11
C THR A 69 -18.61 -5.79 12.22
N ARG A 70 -19.41 -6.88 12.20
CA ARG A 70 -18.88 -8.26 12.20
C ARG A 70 -18.05 -8.53 10.95
N LEU A 71 -17.07 -9.41 11.08
CA LEU A 71 -16.17 -9.77 10.00
C LEU A 71 -16.86 -10.68 8.98
N SER A 72 -16.94 -10.22 7.72
CA SER A 72 -17.28 -11.07 6.58
C SER A 72 -16.15 -12.04 6.25
N ARG A 73 -16.43 -13.06 5.43
CA ARG A 73 -15.41 -14.01 4.95
C ARG A 73 -14.23 -13.30 4.28
N ASN A 74 -14.50 -12.31 3.45
CA ASN A 74 -13.46 -11.56 2.73
C ASN A 74 -12.62 -10.70 3.68
N LEU A 75 -13.22 -10.08 4.69
CA LEU A 75 -12.48 -9.34 5.71
C LEU A 75 -11.59 -10.25 6.56
N ARG A 76 -12.09 -11.43 6.94
CA ARG A 76 -11.28 -12.43 7.65
C ARG A 76 -10.07 -12.85 6.82
N PHE A 77 -10.26 -13.08 5.52
CA PHE A 77 -9.16 -13.38 4.61
C PHE A 77 -8.13 -12.26 4.57
N SER A 78 -8.58 -11.02 4.41
CA SER A 78 -7.69 -9.84 4.38
C SER A 78 -6.88 -9.67 5.67
N LEU A 79 -7.53 -9.82 6.81
CA LEU A 79 -6.88 -9.72 8.12
C LEU A 79 -5.89 -10.86 8.36
N LYS A 80 -6.25 -12.09 8.00
CA LYS A 80 -5.35 -13.24 8.06
C LYS A 80 -4.14 -13.04 7.16
N TRP A 81 -4.33 -12.53 5.95
CA TRP A 81 -3.24 -12.24 5.04
C TRP A 81 -2.26 -11.21 5.64
N ILE A 82 -2.77 -10.13 6.24
CA ILE A 82 -1.93 -9.12 6.90
C ILE A 82 -1.14 -9.75 8.04
N ARG A 83 -1.76 -10.58 8.86
CA ARG A 83 -1.13 -11.23 10.01
C ARG A 83 -0.09 -12.27 9.60
N ASP A 84 -0.44 -13.15 8.64
CA ASP A 84 0.31 -14.37 8.37
C ASP A 84 1.25 -14.26 7.16
N SER A 85 0.94 -13.39 6.19
CA SER A 85 1.68 -13.32 4.93
C SER A 85 2.52 -12.04 4.79
N LEU A 86 2.02 -10.91 5.28
CA LEU A 86 2.71 -9.63 5.14
C LEU A 86 4.12 -9.62 5.76
N PRO A 87 4.39 -10.24 6.93
CA PRO A 87 5.73 -10.27 7.52
C PRO A 87 6.77 -10.98 6.66
N TYR A 88 6.32 -11.92 5.82
CA TYR A 88 7.18 -12.75 4.98
C TYR A 88 7.14 -12.33 3.49
N ALA A 89 6.40 -11.29 3.18
CA ALA A 89 6.25 -10.82 1.82
C ALA A 89 7.61 -10.30 1.29
N PRO A 90 8.03 -10.70 0.08
CA PRO A 90 9.33 -10.34 -0.43
C PRO A 90 9.45 -8.84 -0.66
N PRO A 91 10.55 -8.21 -0.21
CA PRO A 91 10.80 -6.81 -0.42
C PRO A 91 11.04 -6.52 -1.90
N ARG A 92 10.81 -5.29 -2.32
CA ARG A 92 11.08 -4.84 -3.68
C ARG A 92 12.59 -4.68 -3.88
N GLN A 93 13.11 -5.40 -4.84
CA GLN A 93 14.47 -5.17 -5.32
C GLN A 93 14.46 -4.09 -6.41
N VAL A 94 15.25 -3.06 -6.23
CA VAL A 94 15.47 -2.02 -7.22
C VAL A 94 16.88 -2.18 -7.75
N ALA A 95 16.99 -2.66 -9.00
CA ALA A 95 18.27 -2.75 -9.67
C ALA A 95 18.84 -1.33 -9.88
N SER A 96 20.04 -1.10 -9.41
CA SER A 96 20.78 0.10 -9.75
C SER A 96 21.46 -0.13 -11.10
N SER A 97 20.89 0.39 -12.17
CA SER A 97 21.62 0.49 -13.43
C SER A 97 22.55 1.71 -13.33
N THR A 98 23.84 1.46 -13.18
CA THR A 98 24.87 2.51 -13.08
C THR A 98 25.18 3.15 -14.44
N ARG A 99 24.59 2.69 -15.53
CA ARG A 99 24.95 3.12 -16.89
C ARG A 99 23.80 3.66 -17.75
N ALA A 100 22.57 3.66 -17.26
CA ALA A 100 21.44 4.11 -18.06
C ALA A 100 20.88 5.43 -17.53
N VAL A 101 20.62 6.35 -18.43
CA VAL A 101 19.76 7.51 -18.18
C VAL A 101 18.40 7.00 -17.75
N ARG A 102 17.85 7.55 -16.67
CA ARG A 102 16.53 7.18 -16.15
C ARG A 102 15.57 8.32 -16.38
N TYR A 103 14.40 7.98 -16.86
CA TYR A 103 13.31 8.92 -16.97
C TYR A 103 12.32 8.68 -15.82
N VAL A 104 12.00 9.71 -15.08
CA VAL A 104 10.96 9.70 -14.06
C VAL A 104 9.87 10.66 -14.49
N THR A 105 8.68 10.13 -14.68
CA THR A 105 7.52 10.94 -15.07
C THR A 105 6.61 11.10 -13.85
N TYR A 106 6.31 12.34 -13.52
CA TYR A 106 5.28 12.71 -12.56
C TYR A 106 4.07 13.22 -13.35
N VAL A 107 2.92 12.66 -13.04
CA VAL A 107 1.64 13.10 -13.64
C VAL A 107 0.72 13.41 -12.48
N ASP A 108 0.14 14.60 -12.50
CA ASP A 108 -0.87 15.03 -11.55
C ASP A 108 -2.12 15.48 -12.33
N ALA A 109 -3.28 15.05 -11.86
CA ALA A 109 -4.57 15.39 -12.44
C ALA A 109 -5.42 16.10 -11.39
N GLN A 110 -5.90 17.28 -11.71
CA GLN A 110 -6.83 18.02 -10.87
C GLN A 110 -8.28 17.65 -11.20
N SER A 111 -9.16 17.86 -10.23
CA SER A 111 -10.59 17.52 -10.36
C SER A 111 -11.34 18.38 -11.39
N ASP A 112 -10.78 19.51 -11.77
CA ASP A 112 -11.29 20.43 -12.80
C ASP A 112 -10.89 20.05 -14.23
N GLY A 113 -10.14 18.96 -14.39
CA GLY A 113 -9.76 18.40 -15.68
C GLY A 113 -8.36 18.79 -16.16
N ASP A 114 -7.62 19.60 -15.41
CA ASP A 114 -6.25 19.93 -15.73
C ASP A 114 -5.31 18.74 -15.46
N LEU A 115 -4.39 18.50 -16.39
CA LEU A 115 -3.37 17.47 -16.30
C LEU A 115 -1.99 18.10 -16.36
N GLY A 116 -1.24 17.97 -15.26
CA GLY A 116 0.16 18.35 -15.20
C GLY A 116 1.07 17.13 -15.39
N ALA A 117 2.11 17.27 -16.19
CA ALA A 117 3.14 16.24 -16.34
C ALA A 117 4.54 16.84 -16.28
N CYS A 118 5.44 16.19 -15.55
CA CYS A 118 6.85 16.55 -15.50
C CYS A 118 7.69 15.29 -15.79
N VAL A 119 8.63 15.40 -16.69
CA VAL A 119 9.59 14.34 -17.01
C VAL A 119 10.97 14.75 -16.51
N LEU A 120 11.54 13.98 -15.62
CA LEU A 120 12.91 14.15 -15.15
C LEU A 120 13.81 13.13 -15.83
N GLU A 121 14.84 13.60 -16.48
CA GLU A 121 15.94 12.82 -16.98
C GLU A 121 17.04 12.82 -15.92
N ILE A 122 17.36 11.64 -15.38
CA ILE A 122 18.37 11.46 -14.32
C ILE A 122 19.58 10.79 -14.93
N PHE A 123 20.72 11.48 -14.87
CA PHE A 123 21.99 10.98 -15.37
C PHE A 123 22.70 10.08 -14.35
N PRO A 124 23.66 9.25 -14.80
CA PRO A 124 24.40 8.33 -13.92
C PRO A 124 25.16 9.01 -12.78
N ASP A 125 25.56 10.27 -12.96
CA ASP A 125 26.24 11.09 -11.95
C ASP A 125 25.30 11.68 -10.89
N GLY A 126 23.99 11.43 -11.01
CA GLY A 126 22.95 11.95 -10.12
C GLY A 126 22.42 13.34 -10.50
N SER A 127 22.98 13.96 -11.54
CA SER A 127 22.40 15.20 -12.10
C SER A 127 21.05 14.91 -12.77
N PHE A 128 20.21 15.94 -12.89
CA PHE A 128 18.91 15.79 -13.53
C PHE A 128 18.55 17.00 -14.41
N LYS A 129 17.76 16.73 -15.44
CA LYS A 129 17.19 17.75 -16.33
C LYS A 129 15.67 17.56 -16.38
N GLY A 130 14.91 18.58 -16.06
CA GLY A 130 13.45 18.57 -16.10
C GLY A 130 12.92 19.23 -17.37
N LYS A 131 11.79 18.69 -17.87
CA LYS A 131 10.91 19.33 -18.87
C LYS A 131 9.50 19.34 -18.31
N TYR A 132 8.83 20.46 -18.41
CA TYR A 132 7.45 20.68 -18.00
C TYR A 132 6.55 20.74 -19.22
#